data_e90fd2d9dad98d5f24df6c04b89b2949
#
_entry.id   e90fd2d9dad98d5f24df6c04b89b2949
#
_cell.length_a   1.000
_cell.length_b   1.000
_cell.length_c   1.000
_cell.angle_alpha   90.00
_cell.angle_beta   90.00
_cell.angle_gamma   90.00
#
_symmetry.space_group_name_H-M   'P 1'
#
loop_
_entity.id
_entity.type
_entity.pdbx_description
1 polymer ?
#
loop_
_entity_poly.entity_id
_entity_poly.type
_entity_poly.pdbx_seq_one_letter_code
_entity_poly.pdbx_strand_id
1 'polypeptide(L)'
;MDEAPLGQIKENKMKRLIILLAVFMMSCTQQKVTDAEVIELLDNYFTALDVDNLESNMIDKYITDDYFIYEAEKKMPTKDFKVFISEAFKSFNTASSEWAFSDIRISTDINSAHISYINDGKFLSHDSILTEMKWLETGYMVKTNDGLKMKFMFSDNIATKITPSSK
;
A
#
# COMPACT_ATOMS: atom_id res chain seq x y z
N MET A 1 -1.75 -4.64 71.06
CA MET A 1 -1.90 -3.75 69.89
C MET A 1 -0.54 -3.58 69.30
N ASP A 2 -0.25 -4.40 68.24
CA ASP A 2 1.07 -4.33 67.58
C ASP A 2 1.02 -3.25 66.51
N GLU A 3 1.74 -2.16 66.76
CA GLU A 3 1.98 -1.13 65.74
C GLU A 3 3.04 -1.66 64.75
N ALA A 4 2.66 -1.76 63.49
CA ALA A 4 3.60 -2.12 62.41
C ALA A 4 4.70 -1.04 62.32
N PRO A 5 5.98 -1.43 62.20
CA PRO A 5 7.10 -0.51 62.23
C PRO A 5 7.05 0.45 61.02
N LEU A 6 7.13 1.74 61.30
CA LEU A 6 7.09 2.86 60.33
C LEU A 6 8.01 2.70 59.10
N GLY A 7 9.06 1.86 59.20
CA GLY A 7 10.00 1.56 58.13
C GLY A 7 9.41 0.72 56.97
N GLN A 8 8.55 -0.26 57.29
CA GLN A 8 7.93 -1.13 56.30
C GLN A 8 6.89 -0.41 55.43
N ILE A 9 6.20 0.60 56.01
CA ILE A 9 5.21 1.39 55.28
C ILE A 9 5.88 2.28 54.22
N LYS A 10 7.04 2.86 54.51
CA LYS A 10 7.82 3.66 53.57
C LYS A 10 8.37 2.84 52.42
N GLU A 11 8.89 1.64 52.72
CA GLU A 11 9.48 0.76 51.70
C GLU A 11 8.42 0.24 50.70
N ASN A 12 7.23 -0.13 51.20
CA ASN A 12 6.13 -0.57 50.34
C ASN A 12 5.55 0.55 49.49
N LYS A 13 5.49 1.80 49.99
CA LYS A 13 5.09 2.95 49.17
C LYS A 13 6.09 3.27 48.08
N MET A 14 7.38 3.16 48.36
CA MET A 14 8.44 3.39 47.38
C MET A 14 8.47 2.30 46.31
N LYS A 15 8.31 1.02 46.66
CA LYS A 15 8.19 -0.09 45.72
C LYS A 15 6.94 0.06 44.81
N ARG A 16 5.80 0.49 45.35
CA ARG A 16 4.60 0.76 44.56
C ARG A 16 4.78 1.95 43.61
N LEU A 17 5.51 2.98 44.01
CA LEU A 17 5.80 4.14 43.17
C LEU A 17 6.73 3.77 42.01
N ILE A 18 7.73 2.92 42.28
CA ILE A 18 8.66 2.43 41.25
C ILE A 18 7.94 1.53 40.23
N ILE A 19 7.02 0.67 40.68
CA ILE A 19 6.20 -0.17 39.78
C ILE A 19 5.26 0.69 38.93
N LEU A 20 4.65 1.72 39.48
CA LEU A 20 3.81 2.66 38.74
C LEU A 20 4.64 3.43 37.70
N LEU A 21 5.85 3.87 38.04
CA LEU A 21 6.75 4.55 37.09
C LEU A 21 7.22 3.62 35.97
N ALA A 22 7.49 2.34 36.28
CA ALA A 22 7.88 1.34 35.27
C ALA A 22 6.76 1.02 34.27
N VAL A 23 5.50 1.04 34.72
CA VAL A 23 4.32 0.85 33.84
C VAL A 23 4.12 2.06 32.92
N PHE A 24 4.42 3.28 33.36
CA PHE A 24 4.37 4.47 32.51
C PHE A 24 5.47 4.52 31.45
N MET A 25 6.60 3.83 31.67
CA MET A 25 7.71 3.77 30.70
C MET A 25 7.46 2.74 29.58
N MET A 26 6.45 1.89 29.67
CA MET A 26 5.94 1.08 28.56
C MET A 26 5.01 1.90 27.66
N SER A 27 5.33 3.17 27.43
CA SER A 27 4.71 3.96 26.38
C SER A 27 5.01 3.23 25.07
N CYS A 28 4.00 2.62 24.50
CA CYS A 28 4.05 1.97 23.18
C CYS A 28 4.57 3.01 22.18
N THR A 29 5.84 2.95 21.82
CA THR A 29 6.36 3.75 20.72
C THR A 29 5.65 3.23 19.48
N GLN A 30 4.63 3.98 19.03
CA GLN A 30 3.97 3.68 17.76
C GLN A 30 5.04 3.69 16.67
N GLN A 31 5.28 2.51 16.11
CA GLN A 31 6.29 2.37 15.08
C GLN A 31 5.78 3.07 13.80
N LYS A 32 6.58 3.97 13.28
CA LYS A 32 6.36 4.65 12.00
C LYS A 32 6.26 3.62 10.88
N VAL A 33 5.44 3.89 9.87
CA VAL A 33 5.44 3.12 8.62
C VAL A 33 6.84 3.18 8.02
N THR A 34 7.36 2.05 7.57
CA THR A 34 8.69 1.93 6.96
C THR A 34 8.62 2.00 5.44
N ASP A 35 9.70 2.42 4.80
CA ASP A 35 9.79 2.40 3.33
C ASP A 35 9.64 0.98 2.77
N ALA A 36 10.10 -0.04 3.50
CA ALA A 36 9.94 -1.44 3.11
C ALA A 36 8.46 -1.87 3.07
N GLU A 37 7.66 -1.50 4.07
CA GLU A 37 6.20 -1.76 4.06
C GLU A 37 5.50 -1.07 2.89
N VAL A 38 5.95 0.13 2.51
CA VAL A 38 5.39 0.89 1.38
C VAL A 38 5.71 0.19 0.05
N ILE A 39 6.95 -0.25 -0.15
CA ILE A 39 7.36 -0.97 -1.36
C ILE A 39 6.66 -2.33 -1.45
N GLU A 40 6.60 -3.08 -0.35
CA GLU A 40 5.89 -4.36 -0.31
C GLU A 40 4.40 -4.20 -0.68
N LEU A 41 3.74 -3.16 -0.17
CA LEU A 41 2.36 -2.87 -0.53
C LEU A 41 2.23 -2.51 -2.02
N LEU A 42 3.15 -1.70 -2.56
CA LEU A 42 3.15 -1.34 -3.98
C LEU A 42 3.27 -2.58 -4.86
N ASP A 43 4.25 -3.44 -4.60
CA ASP A 43 4.49 -4.67 -5.35
C ASP A 43 3.27 -5.61 -5.30
N ASN A 44 2.70 -5.80 -4.11
CA ASN A 44 1.51 -6.62 -3.92
C ASN A 44 0.26 -6.05 -4.62
N TYR A 45 0.09 -4.71 -4.60
CA TYR A 45 -1.00 -4.03 -5.28
C TYR A 45 -0.94 -4.26 -6.78
N PHE A 46 0.23 -4.09 -7.41
CA PHE A 46 0.39 -4.33 -8.85
C PHE A 46 0.36 -5.81 -9.21
N THR A 47 0.89 -6.69 -8.37
CA THR A 47 0.70 -8.15 -8.54
C THR A 47 -0.79 -8.53 -8.55
N ALA A 48 -1.60 -7.88 -7.73
CA ALA A 48 -3.05 -8.12 -7.73
C ALA A 48 -3.78 -7.56 -8.98
N LEU A 49 -3.13 -6.64 -9.70
CA LEU A 49 -3.62 -6.07 -10.97
C LEU A 49 -3.09 -6.83 -12.20
N ASP A 50 -2.20 -7.80 -12.05
CA ASP A 50 -1.77 -8.63 -13.17
C ASP A 50 -2.96 -9.32 -13.84
N VAL A 51 -2.86 -9.49 -15.16
CA VAL A 51 -3.93 -10.09 -15.97
C VAL A 51 -4.40 -11.44 -15.42
N ASP A 52 -3.48 -12.25 -14.88
CA ASP A 52 -3.76 -13.58 -14.31
C ASP A 52 -4.47 -13.51 -12.95
N ASN A 53 -4.38 -12.39 -12.24
CA ASN A 53 -4.88 -12.22 -10.88
C ASN A 53 -6.16 -11.37 -10.79
N LEU A 54 -6.50 -10.65 -11.84
CA LEU A 54 -7.56 -9.64 -11.82
C LEU A 54 -8.94 -10.18 -11.40
N GLU A 55 -9.31 -11.37 -11.87
CA GLU A 55 -10.60 -11.99 -11.53
C GLU A 55 -10.65 -12.56 -10.10
N SER A 56 -9.51 -12.72 -9.44
CA SER A 56 -9.40 -13.29 -8.09
C SER A 56 -9.88 -12.35 -6.97
N ASN A 57 -10.15 -11.08 -7.26
CA ASN A 57 -10.39 -10.02 -6.29
C ASN A 57 -9.24 -9.82 -5.27
N MET A 58 -8.05 -10.24 -5.61
CA MET A 58 -6.88 -10.18 -4.71
C MET A 58 -6.54 -8.75 -4.29
N ILE A 59 -6.86 -7.76 -5.13
CA ILE A 59 -6.64 -6.34 -4.86
C ILE A 59 -7.36 -5.86 -3.58
N ASP A 60 -8.50 -6.46 -3.20
CA ASP A 60 -9.27 -6.07 -2.00
C ASP A 60 -8.49 -6.22 -0.70
N LYS A 61 -7.45 -7.05 -0.69
CA LYS A 61 -6.55 -7.21 0.44
C LYS A 61 -5.65 -5.99 0.66
N TYR A 62 -5.35 -5.27 -0.40
CA TYR A 62 -4.32 -4.22 -0.44
C TYR A 62 -4.90 -2.80 -0.49
N ILE A 63 -6.21 -2.65 -0.57
CA ILE A 63 -6.92 -1.37 -0.60
C ILE A 63 -7.86 -1.23 0.60
N THR A 64 -8.22 0.02 0.94
CA THR A 64 -9.27 0.28 1.93
C THR A 64 -10.66 0.14 1.33
N ASP A 65 -11.69 -0.02 2.17
CA ASP A 65 -13.09 -0.12 1.72
C ASP A 65 -13.56 1.14 0.97
N ASP A 66 -12.98 2.30 1.31
CA ASP A 66 -13.26 3.59 0.69
C ASP A 66 -12.21 4.02 -0.35
N TYR A 67 -11.45 3.05 -0.88
CA TYR A 67 -10.45 3.30 -1.91
C TYR A 67 -11.05 3.93 -3.16
N PHE A 68 -10.29 4.84 -3.77
CA PHE A 68 -10.58 5.39 -5.08
C PHE A 68 -9.29 5.77 -5.82
N ILE A 69 -9.39 5.85 -7.15
CA ILE A 69 -8.31 6.29 -8.02
C ILE A 69 -8.80 7.40 -8.95
N TYR A 70 -7.93 8.34 -9.26
CA TYR A 70 -8.08 9.22 -10.41
C TYR A 70 -7.21 8.69 -11.55
N GLU A 71 -7.83 8.29 -12.64
CA GLU A 71 -7.16 7.85 -13.87
C GLU A 71 -8.07 8.13 -15.07
N ALA A 72 -7.46 8.40 -16.25
CA ALA A 72 -8.17 8.70 -17.48
C ALA A 72 -9.24 9.82 -17.30
N GLU A 73 -8.87 10.89 -16.57
CA GLU A 73 -9.74 12.03 -16.26
C GLU A 73 -11.00 11.69 -15.43
N LYS A 74 -11.04 10.51 -14.81
CA LYS A 74 -12.18 10.05 -14.01
C LYS A 74 -11.78 9.73 -12.58
N LYS A 75 -12.71 9.96 -11.65
CA LYS A 75 -12.66 9.40 -10.32
C LYS A 75 -13.39 8.06 -10.32
N MET A 76 -12.68 7.00 -9.97
CA MET A 76 -13.24 5.64 -9.94
C MET A 76 -13.12 5.05 -8.53
N PRO A 77 -14.24 4.68 -7.88
CA PRO A 77 -14.20 3.80 -6.70
C PRO A 77 -13.78 2.39 -7.12
N THR A 78 -13.44 1.53 -6.15
CA THR A 78 -12.93 0.17 -6.37
C THR A 78 -13.67 -0.62 -7.44
N LYS A 79 -15.00 -0.62 -7.39
CA LYS A 79 -15.83 -1.38 -8.35
C LYS A 79 -15.61 -0.92 -9.79
N ASP A 80 -15.64 0.39 -10.01
CA ASP A 80 -15.50 0.97 -11.35
C ASP A 80 -14.08 0.81 -11.87
N PHE A 81 -13.09 0.90 -10.98
CA PHE A 81 -11.67 0.66 -11.31
C PHE A 81 -11.43 -0.78 -11.75
N LYS A 82 -12.00 -1.79 -11.05
CA LYS A 82 -11.89 -3.20 -11.46
C LYS A 82 -12.47 -3.43 -12.85
N VAL A 83 -13.62 -2.82 -13.15
CA VAL A 83 -14.24 -2.89 -14.49
C VAL A 83 -13.33 -2.23 -15.52
N PHE A 84 -12.81 -1.03 -15.23
CA PHE A 84 -11.93 -0.29 -16.12
C PHE A 84 -10.69 -1.10 -16.51
N ILE A 85 -9.98 -1.71 -15.55
CA ILE A 85 -8.78 -2.53 -15.80
C ILE A 85 -9.16 -3.80 -16.60
N SER A 86 -10.27 -4.48 -16.24
CA SER A 86 -10.72 -5.68 -16.96
C SER A 86 -11.04 -5.37 -18.42
N GLU A 87 -11.70 -4.26 -18.68
CA GLU A 87 -12.01 -3.82 -20.06
C GLU A 87 -10.75 -3.42 -20.82
N ALA A 88 -9.78 -2.78 -20.17
CA ALA A 88 -8.49 -2.45 -20.77
C ALA A 88 -7.76 -3.73 -21.22
N PHE A 89 -7.61 -4.72 -20.37
CA PHE A 89 -6.96 -5.99 -20.73
C PHE A 89 -7.70 -6.74 -21.84
N LYS A 90 -9.02 -6.75 -21.82
CA LYS A 90 -9.82 -7.34 -22.90
C LYS A 90 -9.64 -6.60 -24.23
N SER A 91 -9.60 -5.27 -24.20
CA SER A 91 -9.46 -4.45 -25.41
C SER A 91 -8.10 -4.61 -26.08
N PHE A 92 -7.05 -4.81 -25.28
CA PHE A 92 -5.68 -5.10 -25.75
C PHE A 92 -5.41 -6.58 -26.01
N ASN A 93 -6.39 -7.47 -25.79
CA ASN A 93 -6.25 -8.92 -25.90
C ASN A 93 -5.02 -9.42 -25.11
N THR A 94 -4.82 -8.91 -23.87
CA THR A 94 -3.62 -9.07 -23.07
C THR A 94 -3.43 -10.52 -22.62
N ALA A 95 -2.25 -11.08 -22.90
CA ALA A 95 -1.83 -12.41 -22.50
C ALA A 95 -0.94 -12.39 -21.24
N SER A 96 -0.12 -11.33 -21.07
CA SER A 96 0.71 -11.13 -19.88
C SER A 96 0.94 -9.65 -19.62
N SER A 97 1.20 -9.33 -18.36
CA SER A 97 1.55 -8.00 -17.88
C SER A 97 2.86 -8.04 -17.07
N GLU A 98 3.64 -6.97 -17.16
CA GLU A 98 4.85 -6.74 -16.37
C GLU A 98 4.87 -5.30 -15.89
N TRP A 99 5.33 -5.06 -14.65
CA TRP A 99 5.41 -3.75 -14.03
C TRP A 99 6.84 -3.47 -13.56
N ALA A 100 7.29 -2.23 -13.75
CA ALA A 100 8.58 -1.77 -13.23
C ALA A 100 8.45 -0.35 -12.69
N PHE A 101 9.03 -0.11 -11.50
CA PHE A 101 8.93 1.17 -10.82
C PHE A 101 10.28 1.86 -10.75
N SER A 102 10.29 3.17 -11.01
CA SER A 102 11.48 4.01 -10.96
C SER A 102 11.16 5.39 -10.38
N ASP A 103 12.20 6.16 -10.05
CA ASP A 103 12.12 7.49 -9.41
C ASP A 103 11.19 7.52 -8.19
N ILE A 104 11.28 6.47 -7.36
CA ILE A 104 10.43 6.29 -6.19
C ILE A 104 10.80 7.32 -5.13
N ARG A 105 9.79 8.04 -4.61
CA ARG A 105 9.86 8.96 -3.49
C ARG A 105 8.84 8.58 -2.45
N ILE A 106 9.30 8.33 -1.23
CA ILE A 106 8.47 7.89 -0.11
C ILE A 106 8.53 8.93 1.02
N SER A 107 7.37 9.23 1.59
CA SER A 107 7.24 10.00 2.83
C SER A 107 6.35 9.21 3.78
N THR A 108 6.84 8.93 4.99
CA THR A 108 6.14 8.10 5.96
C THR A 108 5.86 8.83 7.26
N ASP A 109 4.76 8.45 7.91
CA ASP A 109 4.35 8.89 9.25
C ASP A 109 3.96 7.67 10.10
N ILE A 110 3.46 7.88 11.31
CA ILE A 110 3.06 6.82 12.25
C ILE A 110 1.96 5.94 11.66
N ASN A 111 0.95 6.54 11.02
CA ASN A 111 -0.25 5.83 10.55
C ASN A 111 -0.47 5.92 9.05
N SER A 112 0.43 6.52 8.31
CA SER A 112 0.26 6.73 6.87
C SER A 112 1.58 6.85 6.13
N ALA A 113 1.50 6.68 4.81
CA ALA A 113 2.59 6.94 3.90
C ALA A 113 2.07 7.57 2.61
N HIS A 114 2.94 8.29 1.94
CA HIS A 114 2.74 8.79 0.59
C HIS A 114 3.89 8.31 -0.28
N ILE A 115 3.58 7.87 -1.50
CA ILE A 115 4.56 7.46 -2.50
C ILE A 115 4.27 8.20 -3.81
N SER A 116 5.32 8.57 -4.52
CA SER A 116 5.25 8.96 -5.94
C SER A 116 6.33 8.24 -6.73
N TYR A 117 6.03 7.87 -7.96
CA TYR A 117 6.92 7.06 -8.78
C TYR A 117 6.55 7.14 -10.26
N ILE A 118 7.46 6.67 -11.11
CA ILE A 118 7.20 6.34 -12.50
C ILE A 118 6.91 4.84 -12.57
N ASN A 119 5.80 4.48 -13.21
CA ASN A 119 5.42 3.11 -13.50
C ASN A 119 5.60 2.85 -15.00
N ASP A 120 6.39 1.84 -15.35
CA ASP A 120 6.56 1.33 -16.70
C ASP A 120 5.83 -0.03 -16.80
N GLY A 121 4.72 -0.07 -17.52
CA GLY A 121 3.94 -1.28 -17.78
C GLY A 121 4.22 -1.85 -19.16
N LYS A 122 4.32 -3.18 -19.26
CA LYS A 122 4.42 -3.91 -20.53
C LYS A 122 3.31 -4.94 -20.62
N PHE A 123 2.59 -4.91 -21.72
CA PHE A 123 1.45 -5.78 -21.97
C PHE A 123 1.66 -6.49 -23.30
N LEU A 124 1.83 -7.81 -23.25
CA LEU A 124 1.92 -8.64 -24.44
C LEU A 124 0.53 -9.20 -24.77
N SER A 125 0.05 -8.98 -25.98
CA SER A 125 -1.21 -9.57 -26.44
C SER A 125 -1.03 -11.00 -26.94
N HIS A 126 -2.13 -11.76 -27.00
CA HIS A 126 -2.15 -13.09 -27.64
C HIS A 126 -1.76 -13.04 -29.15
N ASP A 127 -1.92 -11.87 -29.79
CA ASP A 127 -1.56 -11.63 -31.18
C ASP A 127 -0.10 -11.17 -31.36
N SER A 128 0.73 -11.30 -30.31
CA SER A 128 2.14 -10.88 -30.31
C SER A 128 2.31 -9.36 -30.57
N ILE A 129 1.44 -8.53 -30.03
CA ILE A 129 1.58 -7.08 -29.99
C ILE A 129 2.07 -6.69 -28.60
N LEU A 130 3.17 -5.95 -28.52
CA LEU A 130 3.68 -5.39 -27.27
C LEU A 130 3.19 -3.94 -27.13
N THR A 131 2.47 -3.69 -26.06
CA THR A 131 2.09 -2.34 -25.62
C THR A 131 2.93 -1.95 -24.41
N GLU A 132 3.76 -0.91 -24.57
CA GLU A 132 4.54 -0.31 -23.49
C GLU A 132 3.86 0.99 -23.07
N MET A 133 3.58 1.13 -21.79
CA MET A 133 2.93 2.32 -21.23
C MET A 133 3.75 2.86 -20.07
N LYS A 134 3.71 4.17 -19.91
CA LYS A 134 4.39 4.86 -18.81
C LYS A 134 3.43 5.80 -18.12
N TRP A 135 3.42 5.75 -16.79
CA TRP A 135 2.60 6.62 -15.95
C TRP A 135 3.42 7.39 -14.93
N LEU A 136 2.95 8.58 -14.60
CA LEU A 136 3.27 9.27 -13.36
C LEU A 136 2.19 8.92 -12.34
N GLU A 137 2.63 8.39 -11.22
CA GLU A 137 1.69 7.90 -10.19
C GLU A 137 2.03 8.42 -8.81
N THR A 138 0.99 8.59 -8.01
CA THR A 138 1.13 8.86 -6.59
C THR A 138 0.06 8.13 -5.81
N GLY A 139 0.44 7.59 -4.64
CA GLY A 139 -0.44 6.83 -3.76
C GLY A 139 -0.37 7.32 -2.32
N TYR A 140 -1.52 7.32 -1.66
CA TYR A 140 -1.64 7.54 -0.24
C TYR A 140 -2.08 6.26 0.45
N MET A 141 -1.31 5.85 1.44
CA MET A 141 -1.47 4.60 2.16
C MET A 141 -1.78 4.88 3.63
N VAL A 142 -2.59 4.04 4.24
CA VAL A 142 -2.95 4.16 5.66
C VAL A 142 -2.78 2.83 6.38
N LYS A 143 -2.34 2.91 7.63
CA LYS A 143 -2.23 1.75 8.52
C LYS A 143 -3.63 1.37 9.02
N THR A 144 -3.96 0.10 8.88
CA THR A 144 -5.22 -0.51 9.34
C THR A 144 -4.91 -1.63 10.33
N ASN A 145 -5.92 -2.28 10.87
CA ASN A 145 -5.73 -3.47 11.72
C ASN A 145 -5.12 -4.65 10.93
N ASP A 146 -5.31 -4.67 9.61
CA ASP A 146 -4.85 -5.75 8.71
C ASP A 146 -3.53 -5.39 7.98
N GLY A 147 -2.83 -4.33 8.40
CA GLY A 147 -1.60 -3.84 7.81
C GLY A 147 -1.76 -2.53 7.05
N LEU A 148 -0.76 -2.19 6.24
CA LEU A 148 -0.77 -1.00 5.39
C LEU A 148 -1.65 -1.25 4.17
N LYS A 149 -2.52 -0.30 3.82
CA LYS A 149 -3.42 -0.40 2.67
C LYS A 149 -3.41 0.88 1.84
N MET A 150 -3.57 0.73 0.52
CA MET A 150 -3.75 1.85 -0.40
C MET A 150 -5.15 2.45 -0.18
N LYS A 151 -5.21 3.75 0.06
CA LYS A 151 -6.47 4.49 0.26
C LYS A 151 -6.85 5.33 -0.94
N PHE A 152 -5.85 5.85 -1.63
CA PHE A 152 -6.03 6.73 -2.78
C PHE A 152 -4.89 6.55 -3.75
N MET A 153 -5.19 6.60 -5.06
CA MET A 153 -4.19 6.74 -6.12
C MET A 153 -4.57 7.82 -7.12
N PHE A 154 -3.55 8.44 -7.67
CA PHE A 154 -3.63 9.23 -8.90
C PHE A 154 -2.64 8.61 -9.90
N SER A 155 -3.11 8.40 -11.12
CA SER A 155 -2.35 7.82 -12.22
C SER A 155 -2.60 8.64 -13.48
N ASP A 156 -1.52 9.03 -14.15
CA ASP A 156 -1.56 9.81 -15.40
C ASP A 156 -0.67 9.14 -16.45
N ASN A 157 -1.27 8.64 -17.51
CA ASN A 157 -0.53 8.02 -18.62
C ASN A 157 0.19 9.10 -19.42
N ILE A 158 1.53 9.07 -19.38
CA ILE A 158 2.39 10.08 -20.04
C ILE A 158 3.00 9.59 -21.36
N ALA A 159 3.00 8.28 -21.63
CA ALA A 159 3.46 7.71 -22.90
C ALA A 159 2.85 6.35 -23.15
N THR A 160 2.56 6.09 -24.41
CA THR A 160 2.13 4.76 -24.90
C THR A 160 2.81 4.46 -26.22
N LYS A 161 3.38 3.25 -26.33
CA LYS A 161 4.02 2.76 -27.54
C LYS A 161 3.52 1.35 -27.85
N ILE A 162 3.09 1.13 -29.08
CA ILE A 162 2.57 -0.17 -29.56
C ILE A 162 3.47 -0.66 -30.70
N THR A 163 3.99 -1.88 -30.54
CA THR A 163 4.89 -2.48 -31.51
C THR A 163 4.56 -3.96 -31.71
N PRO A 164 4.72 -4.52 -32.93
CA PRO A 164 4.70 -5.96 -33.09
C PRO A 164 5.84 -6.58 -32.25
N SER A 165 5.54 -7.59 -31.45
CA SER A 165 6.58 -8.32 -30.71
C SER A 165 7.40 -9.13 -31.71
N SER A 166 8.71 -8.90 -31.74
CA SER A 166 9.62 -9.80 -32.50
C SER A 166 9.65 -11.15 -31.79
N LYS A 167 9.19 -12.20 -32.47
CA LYS A 167 9.38 -13.58 -32.02
C LYS A 167 10.84 -13.94 -31.96
#